data_1674fc387f9bea747f8f4daa500d4166
#
_entry.id   1674fc387f9bea747f8f4daa500d4166
#
_cell.length_a   1.000
_cell.length_b   1.000
_cell.length_c   1.000
_cell.angle_alpha   90.00
_cell.angle_beta   90.00
_cell.angle_gamma   90.00
#
_symmetry.space_group_name_H-M   'P 1'
#
loop_
_entity.id
_entity.type
_entity.pdbx_description
1 polymer ?
#
loop_
_entity_poly.entity_id
_entity_poly.type
_entity_poly.pdbx_seq_one_letter_code
_entity_poly.pdbx_strand_id
1 'polypeptide(L)' 'MTTIRADELKAGDIVAYDGRNRRIARVDRLDGWAWPVATDDTGWAIALGRQLVAVHQRAA' A
#
# COMPACT_ATOMS: atom_id res chain seq x y z
N MET A 1 -7.76 12.34 -6.22
CA MET A 1 -7.16 11.38 -5.26
C MET A 1 -8.26 10.47 -4.73
N THR A 2 -8.03 9.18 -4.73
CA THR A 2 -8.99 8.17 -4.31
C THR A 2 -8.58 7.58 -2.98
N THR A 3 -9.54 7.37 -2.10
CA THR A 3 -9.27 6.70 -0.82
C THR A 3 -9.80 5.28 -0.91
N ILE A 4 -8.96 4.30 -0.61
CA ILE A 4 -9.32 2.88 -0.62
C ILE A 4 -8.83 2.20 0.66
N ARG A 5 -9.35 1.01 0.91
CA ARG A 5 -8.86 0.20 2.00
C ARG A 5 -7.45 -0.31 1.67
N ALA A 6 -6.61 -0.39 2.69
CA ALA A 6 -5.23 -0.82 2.52
C ALA A 6 -5.13 -2.22 1.92
N ASP A 7 -6.10 -3.10 2.21
CA ASP A 7 -6.08 -4.47 1.69
C ASP A 7 -6.44 -4.55 0.19
N GLU A 8 -6.83 -3.43 -0.40
CA GLU A 8 -7.12 -3.35 -1.84
C GLU A 8 -5.94 -2.83 -2.65
N LEU A 9 -4.82 -2.53 -2.00
CA LEU A 9 -3.63 -2.05 -2.70
C LEU A 9 -3.04 -3.14 -3.60
N LYS A 10 -2.46 -2.69 -4.71
CA LYS A 10 -1.80 -3.56 -5.69
C LYS A 10 -0.44 -2.98 -6.05
N ALA A 11 0.44 -3.84 -6.53
CA ALA A 11 1.72 -3.40 -7.06
C ALA A 11 1.50 -2.39 -8.19
N GLY A 12 2.23 -1.30 -8.15
CA GLY A 12 2.11 -0.21 -9.12
C GLY A 12 1.23 0.94 -8.65
N ASP A 13 0.43 0.77 -7.61
CA ASP A 13 -0.33 1.88 -7.02
C ASP A 13 0.63 2.90 -6.44
N ILE A 14 0.30 4.18 -6.59
CA ILE A 14 1.06 5.26 -5.95
C ILE A 14 0.19 5.83 -4.84
N VAL A 15 0.68 5.72 -3.62
CA VAL A 15 -0.05 6.14 -2.42
C VAL A 15 0.63 7.33 -1.77
N ALA A 16 -0.16 8.16 -1.12
CA ALA A 16 0.35 9.21 -0.26
C ALA A 16 0.51 8.65 1.15
N TYR A 17 1.73 8.55 1.61
CA TYR A 17 2.03 8.04 2.93
C TYR A 17 3.17 8.85 3.54
N ASP A 18 2.97 9.27 4.77
CA ASP A 18 4.00 10.00 5.53
C ASP A 18 4.49 11.25 4.76
N GLY A 19 3.54 11.97 4.15
CA GLY A 19 3.85 13.20 3.42
C GLY A 19 4.53 13.01 2.09
N ARG A 20 4.63 11.78 1.59
CA ARG A 20 5.31 11.48 0.33
C ARG A 20 4.46 10.56 -0.53
N ASN A 21 4.64 10.64 -1.84
CA ASN A 21 4.08 9.67 -2.77
C ASN A 21 5.02 8.47 -2.83
N ARG A 22 4.44 7.27 -2.63
CA ARG A 22 5.20 6.03 -2.65
C ARG A 22 4.58 5.08 -3.64
N ARG A 23 5.41 4.49 -4.50
CA ARG A 23 4.96 3.44 -5.42
C ARG A 23 5.04 2.11 -4.70
N ILE A 24 3.95 1.37 -4.71
CA ILE A 24 3.90 0.04 -4.11
C ILE A 24 4.56 -0.94 -5.06
N ALA A 25 5.63 -1.58 -4.60
CA ALA A 25 6.35 -2.58 -5.39
C ALA A 25 5.70 -3.96 -5.27
N ARG A 26 5.21 -4.30 -4.07
CA ARG A 26 4.55 -5.59 -3.86
C ARG A 26 3.65 -5.51 -2.63
N VAL A 27 2.69 -6.41 -2.59
CA VAL A 27 1.82 -6.60 -1.42
C VAL A 27 1.87 -8.07 -1.05
N ASP A 28 2.29 -8.35 0.17
CA ASP A 28 2.48 -9.71 0.65
C ASP A 28 1.46 -10.03 1.73
N ARG A 29 0.97 -11.27 1.72
CA ARG A 29 0.17 -11.81 2.81
C ARG A 29 1.02 -12.83 3.55
N LEU A 30 1.30 -12.53 4.81
CA LEU A 30 2.18 -13.36 5.64
C LEU A 30 1.34 -14.35 6.45
N ASP A 31 1.82 -15.58 6.58
CA ASP A 31 1.17 -16.62 7.39
C ASP A 31 1.06 -16.13 8.84
N GLY A 32 -0.14 -16.33 9.41
CA GLY A 32 -0.39 -15.92 10.79
C GLY A 32 -0.57 -14.42 10.98
N TRP A 33 -0.55 -13.65 9.90
CA TRP A 33 -0.76 -12.21 9.93
C TRP A 33 -2.07 -11.86 9.23
N ALA A 34 -2.94 -11.13 9.91
CA ALA A 34 -4.29 -10.85 9.40
C ALA A 34 -4.30 -9.82 8.27
N TRP A 35 -3.24 -9.02 8.15
CA TRP A 35 -3.24 -7.88 7.25
C TRP A 35 -2.11 -7.96 6.25
N PRO A 36 -2.33 -7.47 5.03
CA PRO A 36 -1.26 -7.43 4.05
C PRO A 36 -0.18 -6.43 4.44
N VAL A 37 1.03 -6.70 3.98
CA VAL A 37 2.16 -5.78 4.12
C VAL A 37 2.52 -5.29 2.73
N ALA A 38 2.44 -3.99 2.52
CA ALA A 38 2.82 -3.36 1.27
C ALA A 38 4.27 -2.88 1.39
N THR A 39 5.07 -3.16 0.37
CA THR A 39 6.46 -2.70 0.30
C THR A 39 6.59 -1.73 -0.86
N ASP A 40 7.17 -0.57 -0.61
CA ASP A 40 7.38 0.40 -1.67
C ASP A 40 8.64 0.09 -2.49
N ASP A 41 8.92 0.91 -3.49
CA ASP A 41 10.04 0.68 -4.40
C ASP A 41 11.41 0.94 -3.76
N THR A 42 11.45 1.51 -2.56
CA THR A 42 12.69 1.68 -1.81
C THR A 42 12.96 0.53 -0.85
N GLY A 43 12.03 -0.42 -0.73
CA GLY A 43 12.13 -1.52 0.22
C GLY A 43 11.51 -1.23 1.58
N TRP A 44 10.86 -0.07 1.74
CA TRP A 44 10.19 0.26 2.99
C TRP A 44 8.88 -0.51 3.10
N ALA A 45 8.73 -1.29 4.16
CA ALA A 45 7.53 -2.07 4.40
C ALA A 45 6.51 -1.25 5.18
N ILE A 46 5.30 -1.18 4.67
CA ILE A 46 4.19 -0.46 5.30
C ILE A 46 3.17 -1.50 5.75
N ALA A 47 3.03 -1.67 7.05
CA ALA A 47 1.99 -2.54 7.60
C ALA A 47 0.70 -1.74 7.65
N LEU A 48 -0.19 -2.05 6.74
CA LEU A 48 -1.43 -1.32 6.58
C LEU A 48 -2.59 -2.18 7.07
N GLY A 49 -3.05 -1.97 8.26
CA GLY A 49 -4.19 -2.69 8.79
C GLY A 49 -5.50 -2.37 8.05
N ARG A 50 -6.53 -2.01 8.79
CA ARG A 50 -7.83 -1.62 8.23
C ARG A 50 -7.86 -0.16 7.79
N GLN A 51 -6.73 0.46 7.64
CA GLN A 51 -6.64 1.87 7.33
C GLN A 51 -7.17 2.17 5.94
N LEU A 52 -7.74 3.36 5.80
CA LEU A 52 -7.98 3.94 4.50
C LEU A 52 -6.71 4.64 4.05
N VAL A 53 -6.36 4.44 2.79
CA VAL A 53 -5.13 4.96 2.21
C VAL A 53 -5.49 5.88 1.06
N ALA A 54 -4.87 7.05 1.03
CA ALA A 54 -5.03 7.97 -0.09
C ALA A 54 -4.19 7.50 -1.26
N VAL A 55 -4.83 7.15 -2.37
CA VAL A 55 -4.15 6.68 -3.57
C VAL A 55 -4.10 7.83 -4.56
N HIS A 56 -2.89 8.22 -4.92
CA HIS A 56 -2.66 9.26 -5.90
C HIS A 56 -2.91 8.76 -7.31
N GLN A 57 -2.53 7.52 -7.59
CA GLN A 57 -2.73 6.90 -8.90
C GLN A 57 -2.85 5.39 -8.73
N ARG A 58 -3.88 4.79 -9.34
CA ARG A 58 -4.06 3.34 -9.33
C ARG A 58 -3.20 2.70 -10.40
N ALA A 59 -2.75 1.47 -10.12
CA ALA A 59 -2.08 0.66 -11.13
C ALA A 59 -3.00 0.40 -12.32
N ALA A 60 -2.44 0.40 -13.49
CA ALA A 60 -3.16 0.12 -14.71
C ALA A 60 -3.59 -1.36 -14.77
#